data_8ad3423be85608a923140211a6ad09c7
#
_entry.id   8ad3423be85608a923140211a6ad09c7
#
_cell.length_a   1.000
_cell.length_b   1.000
_cell.length_c   1.000
_cell.angle_alpha   90.00
_cell.angle_beta   90.00
_cell.angle_gamma   90.00
#
_symmetry.space_group_name_H-M   'P 1'
#
loop_
_entity.id
_entity.type
_entity.pdbx_description
1 polymer ?
#
loop_
_entity_poly.entity_id
_entity_poly.type
_entity_poly.pdbx_seq_one_letter_code
_entity_poly.pdbx_strand_id
1 'polypeptide(L)'
;MSRTGVDSLDRSIDKTNAWLADVAANFGTEDRRLAYRVTRSWLHTLRDRLPVNIAAHIAAQLPELLRGVFYEGWNPSKVPIKYSKDEYIARFAKDAQIHQTEVPRAGRLVTAAFGRHLSAGAMNEAFGALPADIRKLVAVPDGTEPDNTGPDSTGSDSTEPGNTRPGSTGRGTNGPGDAAADGGEPSGIAPAASTGPGGEERRDPQPHGSPAGDPHQRGGADAAGGSR
;
A
#
# COMPACT_ATOMS: atom_id res chain seq x y z
N MET A 1 1.49 -14.73 26.58
CA MET A 1 2.69 -15.55 26.36
C MET A 1 3.35 -15.07 25.07
N SER A 2 4.61 -14.73 25.10
CA SER A 2 5.40 -14.38 23.90
C SER A 2 5.45 -15.59 22.96
N ARG A 3 5.21 -15.37 21.66
CA ARG A 3 5.25 -16.43 20.64
C ARG A 3 6.66 -16.66 20.12
N THR A 4 7.45 -15.57 20.06
CA THR A 4 8.79 -15.55 19.45
C THR A 4 9.89 -15.33 20.49
N GLY A 5 9.56 -14.91 21.72
CA GLY A 5 10.53 -14.46 22.73
C GLY A 5 11.08 -13.05 22.44
N VAL A 6 10.60 -12.39 21.39
CA VAL A 6 11.02 -11.03 21.00
C VAL A 6 9.78 -10.14 20.86
N ASP A 7 9.60 -9.21 21.79
CA ASP A 7 8.40 -8.37 21.89
C ASP A 7 8.10 -7.55 20.62
N SER A 8 9.12 -7.09 19.92
CA SER A 8 8.92 -6.34 18.66
C SER A 8 8.32 -7.21 17.56
N LEU A 9 8.77 -8.47 17.46
CA LEU A 9 8.23 -9.43 16.50
C LEU A 9 6.81 -9.84 16.87
N ASP A 10 6.55 -10.09 18.15
CA ASP A 10 5.19 -10.43 18.62
C ASP A 10 4.21 -9.29 18.34
N ARG A 11 4.60 -8.03 18.58
CA ARG A 11 3.81 -6.85 18.22
C ARG A 11 3.57 -6.75 16.70
N SER A 12 4.56 -7.08 15.88
CA SER A 12 4.41 -7.08 14.42
C SER A 12 3.42 -8.16 13.95
N ILE A 13 3.47 -9.34 14.56
CA ILE A 13 2.50 -10.43 14.32
C ILE A 13 1.08 -9.97 14.69
N ASP A 14 0.90 -9.39 15.88
CA ASP A 14 -0.41 -8.95 16.35
C ASP A 14 -0.99 -7.82 15.49
N LYS A 15 -0.17 -6.84 15.12
CA LYS A 15 -0.59 -5.79 14.16
C LYS A 15 -0.98 -6.35 12.81
N THR A 16 -0.19 -7.26 12.27
CA THR A 16 -0.49 -7.91 10.98
C THR A 16 -1.81 -8.67 11.05
N ASN A 17 -2.04 -9.42 12.13
CA ASN A 17 -3.30 -10.14 12.34
C ASN A 17 -4.50 -9.19 12.45
N ALA A 18 -4.36 -8.04 13.12
CA ALA A 18 -5.41 -7.03 13.20
C ALA A 18 -5.75 -6.46 11.81
N TRP A 19 -4.74 -6.10 11.01
CA TRP A 19 -4.96 -5.60 9.65
C TRP A 19 -5.65 -6.62 8.75
N LEU A 20 -5.23 -7.89 8.81
CA LEU A 20 -5.88 -8.97 8.07
C LEU A 20 -7.30 -9.26 8.57
N ALA A 21 -7.57 -9.02 9.87
CA ALA A 21 -8.92 -9.10 10.42
C ALA A 21 -9.83 -8.05 9.80
N ASP A 22 -9.34 -6.81 9.69
CA ASP A 22 -10.10 -5.72 9.09
C ASP A 22 -10.37 -5.96 7.61
N VAL A 23 -9.40 -6.52 6.88
CA VAL A 23 -9.63 -6.94 5.49
C VAL A 23 -10.71 -8.02 5.43
N ALA A 24 -10.61 -9.08 6.24
CA ALA A 24 -11.60 -10.15 6.27
C ALA A 24 -13.00 -9.63 6.60
N ALA A 25 -13.11 -8.74 7.59
CA ALA A 25 -14.36 -8.10 7.98
C ALA A 25 -14.98 -7.30 6.82
N ASN A 26 -14.18 -6.53 6.06
CA ASN A 26 -14.66 -5.81 4.89
C ASN A 26 -15.18 -6.76 3.78
N PHE A 27 -14.64 -7.98 3.70
CA PHE A 27 -15.14 -9.01 2.78
C PHE A 27 -16.38 -9.76 3.31
N GLY A 28 -16.74 -9.54 4.59
CA GLY A 28 -17.82 -10.28 5.25
C GLY A 28 -17.46 -11.76 5.48
N THR A 29 -16.20 -12.07 5.76
CA THR A 29 -15.71 -13.45 5.92
C THR A 29 -14.72 -13.54 7.09
N GLU A 30 -14.57 -14.75 7.63
CA GLU A 30 -13.53 -15.08 8.60
C GLU A 30 -12.31 -15.77 7.94
N ASP A 31 -12.34 -15.98 6.62
CA ASP A 31 -11.23 -16.62 5.89
C ASP A 31 -9.99 -15.72 5.84
N ARG A 32 -9.10 -15.95 6.80
CA ARG A 32 -7.80 -15.25 6.89
C ARG A 32 -6.87 -15.56 5.71
N ARG A 33 -7.02 -16.70 5.06
CA ARG A 33 -6.22 -17.07 3.89
C ARG A 33 -6.63 -16.24 2.69
N LEU A 34 -7.94 -16.04 2.48
CA LEU A 34 -8.43 -15.12 1.46
C LEU A 34 -7.95 -13.70 1.75
N ALA A 35 -8.15 -13.19 2.99
CA ALA A 35 -7.70 -11.87 3.39
C ALA A 35 -6.20 -11.65 3.11
N TYR A 36 -5.36 -12.63 3.43
CA TYR A 36 -3.93 -12.57 3.16
C TYR A 36 -3.62 -12.54 1.65
N ARG A 37 -4.23 -13.43 0.84
CA ARG A 37 -3.98 -13.46 -0.61
C ARG A 37 -4.36 -12.15 -1.29
N VAL A 38 -5.55 -11.60 -0.99
CA VAL A 38 -5.98 -10.33 -1.58
C VAL A 38 -5.13 -9.15 -1.11
N THR A 39 -4.70 -9.15 0.17
CA THR A 39 -3.78 -8.14 0.71
C THR A 39 -2.42 -8.20 0.02
N ARG A 40 -1.82 -9.39 -0.10
CA ARG A 40 -0.54 -9.59 -0.78
C ARG A 40 -0.61 -9.12 -2.23
N SER A 41 -1.64 -9.50 -2.95
CA SER A 41 -1.82 -9.09 -4.33
C SER A 41 -2.00 -7.58 -4.47
N TRP A 42 -2.79 -6.95 -3.59
CA TRP A 42 -2.96 -5.51 -3.55
C TRP A 42 -1.64 -4.78 -3.28
N LEU A 43 -0.88 -5.22 -2.29
CA LEU A 43 0.43 -4.65 -1.96
C LEU A 43 1.40 -4.74 -3.14
N HIS A 44 1.47 -5.88 -3.82
CA HIS A 44 2.38 -6.11 -4.95
C HIS A 44 1.99 -5.30 -6.18
N THR A 45 0.71 -5.31 -6.56
CA THR A 45 0.24 -4.59 -7.75
C THR A 45 0.29 -3.07 -7.56
N LEU A 46 0.05 -2.58 -6.33
CA LEU A 46 0.21 -1.16 -5.99
C LEU A 46 1.69 -0.76 -6.09
N ARG A 47 2.58 -1.44 -5.35
CA ARG A 47 4.01 -1.09 -5.29
C ARG A 47 4.68 -1.10 -6.66
N ASP A 48 4.32 -2.07 -7.51
CA ASP A 48 4.90 -2.21 -8.84
C ASP A 48 4.56 -1.03 -9.77
N ARG A 49 3.52 -0.27 -9.44
CA ARG A 49 3.09 0.94 -10.17
C ARG A 49 3.62 2.23 -9.56
N LEU A 50 4.18 2.18 -8.36
CA LEU A 50 4.65 3.36 -7.65
C LEU A 50 6.12 3.67 -7.96
N PRO A 51 6.51 4.95 -8.00
CA PRO A 51 7.90 5.37 -7.87
C PRO A 51 8.51 4.85 -6.55
N VAL A 52 9.82 4.63 -6.54
CA VAL A 52 10.56 4.04 -5.40
C VAL A 52 10.34 4.81 -4.10
N ASN A 53 10.40 6.14 -4.15
CA ASN A 53 10.19 6.99 -2.97
C ASN A 53 8.80 6.83 -2.37
N ILE A 54 7.76 6.82 -3.19
CA ILE A 54 6.37 6.65 -2.74
C ILE A 54 6.15 5.24 -2.18
N ALA A 55 6.69 4.21 -2.85
CA ALA A 55 6.66 2.84 -2.34
C ALA A 55 7.33 2.75 -0.95
N ALA A 56 8.46 3.43 -0.75
CA ALA A 56 9.14 3.48 0.54
C ALA A 56 8.30 4.18 1.63
N HIS A 57 7.58 5.26 1.31
CA HIS A 57 6.69 5.95 2.26
C HIS A 57 5.54 5.04 2.74
N ILE A 58 4.92 4.28 1.84
CA ILE A 58 3.91 3.27 2.20
C ILE A 58 4.52 2.18 3.08
N ALA A 59 5.66 1.62 2.64
CA ALA A 59 6.32 0.53 3.36
C ALA A 59 6.72 0.91 4.79
N ALA A 60 7.10 2.17 5.03
CA ALA A 60 7.49 2.66 6.35
C ALA A 60 6.34 2.57 7.38
N GLN A 61 5.08 2.62 6.93
CA GLN A 61 3.90 2.57 7.78
C GLN A 61 3.37 1.14 8.01
N LEU A 62 3.85 0.17 7.22
CA LEU A 62 3.41 -1.22 7.35
C LEU A 62 4.03 -1.90 8.58
N PRO A 63 3.30 -2.80 9.26
CA PRO A 63 3.92 -3.75 10.19
C PRO A 63 5.04 -4.53 9.50
N GLU A 64 6.08 -4.91 10.25
CA GLU A 64 7.29 -5.53 9.68
C GLU A 64 7.00 -6.74 8.79
N LEU A 65 6.05 -7.60 9.18
CA LEU A 65 5.66 -8.75 8.36
C LEU A 65 5.02 -8.31 7.03
N LEU A 66 4.08 -7.36 7.05
CA LEU A 66 3.48 -6.85 5.82
C LEU A 66 4.48 -6.06 4.97
N ARG A 67 5.47 -5.40 5.60
CA ARG A 67 6.58 -4.76 4.88
C ARG A 67 7.45 -5.80 4.18
N GLY A 68 7.71 -6.94 4.83
CA GLY A 68 8.39 -8.08 4.20
C GLY A 68 7.63 -8.60 2.99
N VAL A 69 6.31 -8.80 3.12
CA VAL A 69 5.42 -9.18 2.02
C VAL A 69 5.43 -8.11 0.92
N PHE A 70 5.38 -6.83 1.27
CA PHE A 70 5.41 -5.72 0.32
C PHE A 70 6.66 -5.73 -0.56
N TYR A 71 7.82 -6.05 0.00
CA TYR A 71 9.09 -6.08 -0.73
C TYR A 71 9.44 -7.45 -1.34
N GLU A 72 8.63 -8.48 -1.11
CA GLU A 72 8.87 -9.81 -1.67
C GLU A 72 8.97 -9.77 -3.21
N GLY A 73 10.13 -10.17 -3.75
CA GLY A 73 10.39 -10.17 -5.19
C GLY A 73 10.44 -8.79 -5.87
N TRP A 74 10.52 -7.70 -5.09
CA TRP A 74 10.58 -6.35 -5.64
C TRP A 74 11.95 -6.02 -6.27
N ASN A 75 11.89 -5.38 -7.44
CA ASN A 75 13.08 -4.83 -8.08
C ASN A 75 12.91 -3.33 -8.30
N PRO A 76 13.56 -2.47 -7.48
CA PRO A 76 13.43 -1.02 -7.56
C PRO A 76 13.90 -0.43 -8.89
N SER A 77 14.80 -1.11 -9.62
CA SER A 77 15.29 -0.63 -10.91
C SER A 77 14.27 -0.79 -12.06
N LYS A 78 13.19 -1.54 -11.82
CA LYS A 78 12.16 -1.83 -12.82
C LYS A 78 10.84 -1.09 -12.59
N VAL A 79 10.70 -0.36 -11.48
CA VAL A 79 9.47 0.36 -11.17
C VAL A 79 9.57 1.84 -11.56
N PRO A 80 8.44 2.51 -11.88
CA PRO A 80 7.09 1.95 -11.99
C PRO A 80 6.89 1.10 -13.24
N ILE A 81 6.37 -0.11 -13.07
CA ILE A 81 6.07 -1.01 -14.19
C ILE A 81 4.83 -0.49 -14.91
N LYS A 82 4.96 -0.19 -16.21
CA LYS A 82 3.86 0.29 -17.04
C LYS A 82 3.08 -0.89 -17.59
N TYR A 83 1.99 -1.26 -16.94
CA TYR A 83 1.02 -2.22 -17.45
C TYR A 83 -0.38 -1.58 -17.52
N SER A 84 -1.20 -2.09 -18.42
CA SER A 84 -2.57 -1.63 -18.61
C SER A 84 -3.49 -1.99 -17.44
N LYS A 85 -4.70 -1.43 -17.45
CA LYS A 85 -5.75 -1.80 -16.49
C LYS A 85 -6.06 -3.31 -16.53
N ASP A 86 -6.13 -3.89 -17.74
CA ASP A 86 -6.46 -5.30 -17.89
C ASP A 86 -5.34 -6.20 -17.38
N GLU A 87 -4.07 -5.83 -17.63
CA GLU A 87 -2.92 -6.53 -17.05
C GLU A 87 -2.88 -6.39 -15.53
N TYR A 88 -3.28 -5.23 -14.97
CA TYR A 88 -3.42 -5.05 -13.53
C TYR A 88 -4.44 -6.04 -12.96
N ILE A 89 -5.64 -6.10 -13.57
CA ILE A 89 -6.70 -7.01 -13.16
C ILE A 89 -6.24 -8.47 -13.24
N ALA A 90 -5.61 -8.86 -14.35
CA ALA A 90 -5.12 -10.23 -14.54
C ALA A 90 -4.07 -10.64 -13.50
N ARG A 91 -3.10 -9.76 -13.20
CA ARG A 91 -2.07 -9.99 -12.18
C ARG A 91 -2.68 -10.12 -10.80
N PHE A 92 -3.53 -9.16 -10.42
CA PHE A 92 -4.22 -9.18 -9.13
C PHE A 92 -5.03 -10.46 -8.96
N ALA A 93 -5.88 -10.80 -9.93
CA ALA A 93 -6.74 -11.99 -9.88
C ALA A 93 -5.92 -13.29 -9.73
N LYS A 94 -4.84 -13.41 -10.49
CA LYS A 94 -3.93 -14.57 -10.45
C LYS A 94 -3.30 -14.73 -9.07
N ASP A 95 -2.71 -13.66 -8.53
CA ASP A 95 -1.99 -13.72 -7.26
C ASP A 95 -2.95 -13.91 -6.06
N ALA A 96 -4.11 -13.26 -6.10
CA ALA A 96 -5.14 -13.40 -5.08
C ALA A 96 -5.95 -14.71 -5.20
N GLN A 97 -5.86 -15.41 -6.34
CA GLN A 97 -6.67 -16.60 -6.67
C GLN A 97 -8.18 -16.30 -6.59
N ILE A 98 -8.60 -15.21 -7.23
CA ILE A 98 -10.00 -14.80 -7.38
C ILE A 98 -10.33 -14.60 -8.85
N HIS A 99 -11.62 -14.48 -9.18
CA HIS A 99 -12.03 -14.16 -10.54
C HIS A 99 -11.71 -12.69 -10.89
N GLN A 100 -11.39 -12.41 -12.16
CA GLN A 100 -11.05 -11.06 -12.60
C GLN A 100 -12.15 -10.03 -12.36
N THR A 101 -13.41 -10.45 -12.45
CA THR A 101 -14.57 -9.60 -12.18
C THR A 101 -14.68 -9.16 -10.71
N GLU A 102 -14.04 -9.87 -9.79
CA GLU A 102 -14.02 -9.54 -8.36
C GLU A 102 -12.93 -8.54 -7.98
N VAL A 103 -11.93 -8.35 -8.85
CA VAL A 103 -10.77 -7.48 -8.57
C VAL A 103 -11.17 -6.05 -8.19
N PRO A 104 -12.11 -5.37 -8.87
CA PRO A 104 -12.49 -4.01 -8.50
C PRO A 104 -13.08 -3.93 -7.08
N ARG A 105 -13.91 -4.90 -6.72
CA ARG A 105 -14.47 -5.00 -5.36
C ARG A 105 -13.37 -5.31 -4.35
N ALA A 106 -12.56 -6.33 -4.62
CA ALA A 106 -11.47 -6.74 -3.74
C ALA A 106 -10.48 -5.60 -3.48
N GLY A 107 -10.05 -4.90 -4.54
CA GLY A 107 -9.15 -3.76 -4.43
C GLY A 107 -9.70 -2.65 -3.52
N ARG A 108 -10.98 -2.27 -3.70
CA ARG A 108 -11.63 -1.26 -2.84
C ARG A 108 -11.76 -1.69 -1.39
N LEU A 109 -12.12 -2.96 -1.13
CA LEU A 109 -12.26 -3.49 0.24
C LEU A 109 -10.93 -3.51 0.98
N VAL A 110 -9.83 -3.90 0.30
CA VAL A 110 -8.48 -3.83 0.88
C VAL A 110 -8.07 -2.38 1.10
N THR A 111 -8.31 -1.49 0.12
CA THR A 111 -8.01 -0.05 0.27
C THR A 111 -8.74 0.56 1.45
N ALA A 112 -10.02 0.26 1.64
CA ALA A 112 -10.80 0.74 2.79
C ALA A 112 -10.25 0.22 4.13
N ALA A 113 -9.81 -1.05 4.19
CA ALA A 113 -9.18 -1.61 5.38
C ALA A 113 -7.86 -0.89 5.70
N PHE A 114 -6.99 -0.76 4.70
CA PHE A 114 -5.67 -0.12 4.86
C PHE A 114 -5.76 1.38 5.13
N GLY A 115 -6.79 2.07 4.62
CA GLY A 115 -7.03 3.48 4.90
C GLY A 115 -7.29 3.80 6.37
N ARG A 116 -7.66 2.79 7.19
CA ARG A 116 -7.78 2.96 8.66
C ARG A 116 -6.43 2.94 9.39
N HIS A 117 -5.40 2.44 8.73
CA HIS A 117 -4.08 2.21 9.33
C HIS A 117 -2.97 3.06 8.72
N LEU A 118 -3.08 3.40 7.45
CA LEU A 118 -2.14 4.27 6.75
C LEU A 118 -2.59 5.72 6.87
N SER A 119 -1.63 6.64 6.89
CA SER A 119 -1.97 8.07 6.87
C SER A 119 -2.66 8.46 5.57
N ALA A 120 -3.63 9.38 5.65
CA ALA A 120 -4.32 9.90 4.48
C ALA A 120 -3.35 10.51 3.46
N GLY A 121 -2.27 11.18 3.92
CA GLY A 121 -1.24 11.74 3.05
C GLY A 121 -0.54 10.68 2.22
N ALA A 122 -0.10 9.57 2.83
CA ALA A 122 0.57 8.48 2.12
C ALA A 122 -0.37 7.79 1.12
N MET A 123 -1.63 7.59 1.50
CA MET A 123 -2.63 7.02 0.58
C MET A 123 -2.88 7.95 -0.60
N ASN A 124 -3.08 9.25 -0.36
CA ASN A 124 -3.30 10.23 -1.42
C ASN A 124 -2.11 10.34 -2.38
N GLU A 125 -0.88 10.33 -1.84
CA GLU A 125 0.34 10.32 -2.64
C GLU A 125 0.43 9.07 -3.52
N ALA A 126 0.20 7.90 -2.94
CA ALA A 126 0.24 6.63 -3.66
C ALA A 126 -0.83 6.56 -4.76
N PHE A 127 -2.09 6.89 -4.44
CA PHE A 127 -3.16 6.88 -5.42
C PHE A 127 -3.02 7.99 -6.47
N GLY A 128 -2.45 9.15 -6.10
CA GLY A 128 -2.11 10.22 -7.04
C GLY A 128 -1.10 9.80 -8.11
N ALA A 129 -0.16 8.91 -7.75
CA ALA A 129 0.84 8.37 -8.66
C ALA A 129 0.30 7.27 -9.60
N LEU A 130 -0.88 6.70 -9.32
CA LEU A 130 -1.50 5.69 -10.19
C LEU A 130 -2.15 6.33 -11.43
N PRO A 131 -2.14 5.63 -12.58
CA PRO A 131 -2.98 5.97 -13.70
C PRO A 131 -4.46 6.06 -13.30
N ALA A 132 -5.18 6.99 -13.91
CA ALA A 132 -6.56 7.30 -13.52
C ALA A 132 -7.52 6.10 -13.61
N ASP A 133 -7.31 5.23 -14.58
CA ASP A 133 -8.09 4.01 -14.81
C ASP A 133 -7.85 2.96 -13.71
N ILE A 134 -6.60 2.77 -13.28
CA ILE A 134 -6.25 1.88 -12.16
C ILE A 134 -6.72 2.49 -10.83
N ARG A 135 -6.49 3.81 -10.63
CA ARG A 135 -6.95 4.50 -9.44
C ARG A 135 -8.47 4.35 -9.23
N LYS A 136 -9.28 4.57 -10.27
CA LYS A 136 -10.75 4.39 -10.23
C LYS A 136 -11.16 2.95 -9.90
N LEU A 137 -10.31 1.98 -10.23
CA LEU A 137 -10.59 0.57 -9.97
C LEU A 137 -10.50 0.23 -8.48
N VAL A 138 -9.49 0.78 -7.79
CA VAL A 138 -9.11 0.37 -6.43
C VAL A 138 -9.36 1.41 -5.35
N ALA A 139 -9.51 2.69 -5.70
CA ALA A 139 -9.84 3.74 -4.75
C ALA A 139 -11.26 3.57 -4.21
N VAL A 140 -11.45 3.89 -2.94
CA VAL A 140 -12.77 4.03 -2.34
C VAL A 140 -13.38 5.32 -2.89
N PRO A 141 -14.58 5.31 -3.48
CA PRO A 141 -15.23 6.54 -3.91
C PRO A 141 -15.47 7.47 -2.71
N ASP A 142 -15.11 8.74 -2.85
CA ASP A 142 -15.47 9.75 -1.86
C ASP A 142 -17.01 9.84 -1.80
N GLY A 143 -17.61 9.50 -0.65
CA GLY A 143 -19.04 9.68 -0.42
C GLY A 143 -19.92 8.41 -0.39
N THR A 144 -19.33 7.20 -0.28
CA THR A 144 -20.14 6.02 0.02
C THR A 144 -20.11 5.77 1.53
N GLU A 145 -21.02 6.42 2.24
CA GLU A 145 -21.49 5.88 3.51
C GLU A 145 -22.05 4.46 3.24
N PRO A 146 -21.86 3.50 4.18
CA PRO A 146 -22.41 2.17 4.00
C PRO A 146 -23.93 2.32 3.83
N ASP A 147 -24.44 1.83 2.69
CA ASP A 147 -25.84 1.75 2.37
C ASP A 147 -26.57 0.95 3.47
N ASN A 148 -27.09 1.68 4.44
CA ASN A 148 -27.96 1.15 5.47
C ASN A 148 -29.39 1.20 4.95
N THR A 149 -29.64 0.46 3.90
CA THR A 149 -31.00 0.17 3.44
C THR A 149 -31.63 -0.85 4.40
N GLY A 150 -32.07 -0.35 5.54
CA GLY A 150 -33.07 -1.03 6.36
C GLY A 150 -34.45 -0.90 5.69
N PRO A 151 -35.32 -1.92 5.81
CA PRO A 151 -36.56 -1.97 5.07
C PRO A 151 -37.54 -0.90 5.55
N ASP A 152 -38.10 -0.25 4.55
CA ASP A 152 -39.31 0.50 4.44
C ASP A 152 -40.30 0.35 5.61
N SER A 153 -40.64 1.46 6.26
CA SER A 153 -41.89 1.59 7.01
C SER A 153 -42.68 2.77 6.48
N THR A 154 -43.67 2.34 5.75
CA THR A 154 -44.83 3.05 5.21
C THR A 154 -45.52 3.92 6.26
N GLY A 155 -45.87 5.16 5.89
CA GLY A 155 -47.22 5.65 6.17
C GLY A 155 -47.37 6.79 7.15
N SER A 156 -47.91 7.87 6.62
CA SER A 156 -49.02 8.71 7.06
C SER A 156 -48.70 10.18 7.29
N ASP A 157 -49.01 10.94 6.28
CA ASP A 157 -50.03 11.99 6.17
C ASP A 157 -50.34 12.77 7.45
N SER A 158 -50.13 14.07 7.45
CA SER A 158 -51.12 15.11 7.80
C SER A 158 -50.50 16.50 7.97
N THR A 159 -50.80 17.40 7.02
CA THR A 159 -51.35 18.74 7.21
C THR A 159 -50.55 19.83 7.94
N GLU A 160 -50.12 20.80 7.18
CA GLU A 160 -49.95 22.23 7.57
C GLU A 160 -51.28 22.83 8.10
N PRO A 161 -51.32 24.01 8.80
CA PRO A 161 -50.70 25.29 8.37
C PRO A 161 -50.32 26.31 9.44
N GLY A 162 -49.46 27.25 9.03
CA GLY A 162 -49.70 28.67 9.34
C GLY A 162 -49.03 29.27 10.57
N ASN A 163 -48.15 30.23 10.46
CA ASN A 163 -48.37 31.66 10.68
C ASN A 163 -47.15 32.44 11.19
N THR A 164 -46.87 33.49 10.45
CA THR A 164 -46.46 34.85 10.85
C THR A 164 -45.12 35.13 11.60
N ARG A 165 -44.29 35.88 10.91
CA ARG A 165 -43.31 36.90 11.36
C ARG A 165 -44.02 38.00 12.24
N PRO A 166 -43.30 38.95 12.99
CA PRO A 166 -42.12 39.69 12.55
C PRO A 166 -41.12 40.14 13.64
N GLY A 167 -39.92 40.54 13.20
CA GLY A 167 -39.26 41.79 13.52
C GLY A 167 -38.53 41.96 14.87
N SER A 168 -37.22 42.25 14.82
CA SER A 168 -36.67 43.44 15.52
C SER A 168 -35.14 43.55 15.26
N THR A 169 -34.80 44.59 14.61
CA THR A 169 -33.65 45.51 14.67
C THR A 169 -32.82 45.51 15.94
N GLY A 170 -31.51 45.55 15.79
CA GLY A 170 -30.53 45.87 16.85
C GLY A 170 -29.14 46.18 16.30
N ARG A 171 -28.86 47.41 16.14
CA ARG A 171 -27.67 48.09 15.65
C ARG A 171 -26.68 48.33 16.79
N GLY A 172 -25.37 48.35 16.51
CA GLY A 172 -24.29 48.82 17.41
C GLY A 172 -22.93 48.33 16.94
N THR A 173 -22.19 48.99 16.18
CA THR A 173 -21.25 50.12 16.23
C THR A 173 -20.02 49.91 17.12
N ASN A 174 -18.86 50.19 16.46
CA ASN A 174 -17.55 50.64 16.96
C ASN A 174 -16.57 49.55 17.41
N GLY A 175 -15.44 49.38 16.81
CA GLY A 175 -14.39 50.29 16.36
C GLY A 175 -13.16 50.24 17.25
N PRO A 176 -11.98 50.73 16.86
CA PRO A 176 -10.78 49.91 16.71
C PRO A 176 -9.73 50.18 17.83
N GLY A 177 -8.68 49.36 17.88
CA GLY A 177 -7.51 49.58 18.74
C GLY A 177 -6.34 48.75 18.26
N ASP A 178 -5.54 49.36 17.72
CA ASP A 178 -4.13 49.68 17.51
C ASP A 178 -3.14 48.97 18.45
N ALA A 179 -2.01 48.70 17.83
CA ALA A 179 -0.63 48.84 18.29
C ALA A 179 0.18 47.60 18.70
N ALA A 180 1.20 47.43 17.87
CA ALA A 180 2.66 47.38 18.13
C ALA A 180 3.25 46.03 18.58
N ALA A 181 4.02 45.41 17.68
CA ALA A 181 5.47 45.43 17.58
C ALA A 181 6.27 44.84 18.76
N ASP A 182 6.97 43.77 18.46
CA ASP A 182 8.38 43.51 18.81
C ASP A 182 8.73 42.11 18.30
N GLY A 183 9.64 41.84 17.46
CA GLY A 183 11.06 42.07 17.44
C GLY A 183 11.80 40.87 18.00
N GLY A 184 12.25 39.92 17.14
CA GLY A 184 13.10 38.83 17.63
C GLY A 184 13.49 37.82 16.54
N GLU A 185 14.32 38.20 15.63
CA GLU A 185 15.22 37.36 14.83
C GLU A 185 16.55 37.16 15.56
N PRO A 186 17.46 36.36 15.01
CA PRO A 186 17.52 34.91 14.77
C PRO A 186 18.76 34.29 15.44
N SER A 187 18.82 33.03 15.57
CA SER A 187 20.12 32.36 15.82
C SER A 187 20.30 31.23 14.84
N GLY A 188 21.15 31.51 13.88
CA GLY A 188 21.72 30.58 12.94
C GLY A 188 22.63 29.58 13.63
N ILE A 189 22.56 28.35 13.19
CA ILE A 189 23.66 27.39 13.33
C ILE A 189 23.97 26.87 11.94
N ALA A 190 25.09 27.29 11.41
CA ALA A 190 25.71 26.82 10.19
C ALA A 190 26.22 25.38 10.33
N PRO A 191 26.33 24.61 9.24
CA PRO A 191 26.89 23.26 9.26
C PRO A 191 28.40 23.31 9.27
N ALA A 192 29.01 22.52 10.13
CA ALA A 192 30.42 22.28 10.16
C ALA A 192 30.85 21.39 8.98
N ALA A 193 31.71 21.95 8.14
CA ALA A 193 32.49 21.24 7.17
C ALA A 193 33.58 20.42 7.92
N SER A 194 33.65 19.14 7.63
CA SER A 194 34.79 18.29 7.99
C SER A 194 35.51 17.86 6.71
N THR A 195 36.65 18.46 6.53
CA THR A 195 37.69 18.20 5.54
C THR A 195 38.32 16.82 5.84
N GLY A 196 38.59 16.04 4.77
CA GLY A 196 39.32 14.78 4.80
C GLY A 196 40.79 14.94 5.29
N PRO A 197 41.65 13.98 5.22
CA PRO A 197 42.18 13.40 3.98
C PRO A 197 42.55 11.90 4.11
N GLY A 198 42.97 11.30 3.02
CA GLY A 198 43.84 10.13 3.06
C GLY A 198 43.38 8.98 2.16
N GLY A 199 44.07 8.93 1.03
CA GLY A 199 43.97 7.83 0.08
C GLY A 199 44.53 6.54 0.62
N GLU A 200 43.99 5.45 0.14
CA GLU A 200 44.72 4.20 0.00
C GLU A 200 44.19 3.42 -1.17
N GLU A 201 44.99 3.44 -2.16
CA GLU A 201 45.07 2.61 -3.35
C GLU A 201 45.26 1.14 -2.91
N ARG A 202 44.29 0.28 -3.19
CA ARG A 202 44.52 -1.17 -3.17
C ARG A 202 43.70 -1.87 -4.23
N ARG A 203 44.42 -2.18 -5.31
CA ARG A 203 44.62 -3.51 -5.95
C ARG A 203 43.37 -4.30 -6.26
N ASP A 204 43.10 -4.33 -7.55
CA ASP A 204 42.33 -5.39 -8.23
C ASP A 204 42.90 -6.78 -7.92
N PRO A 205 42.05 -7.78 -7.66
CA PRO A 205 42.43 -9.17 -7.85
C PRO A 205 42.06 -9.63 -9.27
N GLN A 206 43.09 -10.08 -9.96
CA GLN A 206 43.09 -10.77 -11.24
C GLN A 206 42.18 -12.00 -11.28
N PRO A 207 41.62 -12.35 -12.42
CA PRO A 207 40.82 -13.57 -12.59
C PRO A 207 41.77 -14.78 -12.76
N HIS A 208 41.65 -15.75 -11.89
CA HIS A 208 42.29 -17.04 -12.05
C HIS A 208 41.55 -17.89 -13.07
N GLY A 209 42.38 -18.38 -13.99
CA GLY A 209 42.10 -19.14 -15.15
C GLY A 209 41.35 -20.48 -14.89
N SER A 210 40.62 -20.84 -15.88
CA SER A 210 40.13 -22.18 -16.15
C SER A 210 41.29 -23.16 -16.38
N PRO A 211 41.17 -24.41 -15.99
CA PRO A 211 41.84 -25.48 -16.71
C PRO A 211 40.85 -26.22 -17.62
N ALA A 212 41.24 -26.27 -18.86
CA ALA A 212 40.77 -27.20 -19.88
C ALA A 212 41.29 -28.62 -19.58
N GLY A 213 40.55 -29.57 -20.00
CA GLY A 213 40.93 -30.98 -20.03
C GLY A 213 39.70 -31.86 -19.91
N ASP A 214 39.38 -32.78 -20.69
CA ASP A 214 39.93 -33.48 -21.83
C ASP A 214 38.83 -34.44 -22.34
N PRO A 215 38.69 -34.66 -23.65
CA PRO A 215 37.67 -35.57 -24.15
C PRO A 215 38.29 -36.94 -24.41
N HIS A 216 37.83 -37.98 -23.82
CA HIS A 216 37.94 -39.37 -24.32
C HIS A 216 37.18 -40.32 -23.36
N GLN A 217 36.14 -40.94 -23.83
CA GLN A 217 36.15 -42.38 -24.10
C GLN A 217 34.86 -42.82 -24.76
N ARG A 218 35.13 -43.42 -25.89
CA ARG A 218 34.26 -44.28 -26.71
C ARG A 218 34.01 -45.60 -25.97
N GLY A 219 32.97 -46.21 -26.41
CA GLY A 219 32.72 -47.64 -26.27
C GLY A 219 31.35 -47.89 -25.70
N GLY A 220 30.45 -48.50 -26.33
CA GLY A 220 30.42 -49.55 -27.29
C GLY A 220 29.25 -50.42 -26.99
N ALA A 221 28.46 -50.68 -27.99
CA ALA A 221 27.81 -51.96 -28.35
C ALA A 221 26.81 -52.54 -27.34
N ASP A 222 25.71 -52.77 -27.84
CA ASP A 222 25.04 -53.94 -28.42
C ASP A 222 23.82 -54.37 -27.60
N ALA A 223 22.78 -54.41 -28.30
CA ALA A 223 22.02 -55.55 -28.81
C ALA A 223 20.83 -56.03 -27.97
N ALA A 224 19.73 -55.92 -28.68
CA ALA A 224 18.79 -57.00 -28.94
C ALA A 224 17.86 -57.50 -27.84
N GLY A 225 16.60 -57.50 -28.23
CA GLY A 225 15.80 -58.70 -28.08
C GLY A 225 14.55 -58.62 -27.27
N GLY A 226 13.43 -58.61 -27.96
CA GLY A 226 12.48 -59.69 -27.90
C GLY A 226 11.18 -59.43 -27.15
N SER A 227 10.18 -59.28 -27.97
CA SER A 227 8.89 -60.00 -27.94
C SER A 227 8.32 -60.47 -26.57
N ARG A 228 7.23 -59.98 -26.18
CA ARG A 228 5.87 -60.57 -26.31
C ARG A 228 4.82 -59.61 -25.78
#